data_21058a1f9ccdc414f256a6655b5ee6d2
#
_entry.id   21058a1f9ccdc414f256a6655b5ee6d2
#
_cell.length_a   1.000
_cell.length_b   1.000
_cell.length_c   1.000
_cell.angle_alpha   90.00
_cell.angle_beta   90.00
_cell.angle_gamma   90.00
#
_symmetry.space_group_name_H-M   'P 1'
#
loop_
_entity.id
_entity.type
_entity.pdbx_description
1 polymer ?
#
loop_
_entity_poly.entity_id
_entity_poly.type
_entity_poly.pdbx_seq_one_letter_code
_entity_poly.pdbx_strand_id
1 'polypeptide(L)'
;IGVSSETPAAAFASGLYTVRPLGDVRFVYCVAPHHPLASLPEPLEPEVLVRHRAIAVANSARHLPLRSAGLVSGQPTLTVATLEQKVAMQVAGLGAGYLPEAFARTHLASGRLVERQTTRRSEAEVVQYAWRRAARGKAQAWWLSRLEVARVRRQLR
;
A
#
# COMPACT_ATOMS: atom_id res chain seq x y z
N ILE A 1 18.99 -1.50 5.28
CA ILE A 1 17.75 -2.27 5.35
C ILE A 1 16.72 -1.57 4.50
N GLY A 2 16.06 -2.30 3.63
CA GLY A 2 14.94 -1.82 2.83
C GLY A 2 13.69 -2.64 3.14
N VAL A 3 12.50 -2.04 2.96
CA VAL A 3 11.21 -2.69 3.10
C VAL A 3 10.48 -2.60 1.77
N SER A 4 9.91 -3.71 1.30
CA SER A 4 9.16 -3.77 0.04
C SER A 4 8.17 -4.93 0.07
N SER A 5 7.08 -4.80 -0.66
CA SER A 5 6.17 -5.91 -0.97
C SER A 5 6.64 -6.71 -2.20
N GLU A 6 7.61 -6.19 -2.94
CA GLU A 6 8.24 -6.92 -4.06
C GLU A 6 9.74 -7.00 -3.82
N THR A 7 10.28 -8.19 -4.02
CA THR A 7 11.73 -8.36 -4.08
C THR A 7 12.08 -8.68 -5.52
N PRO A 8 12.90 -7.85 -6.20
CA PRO A 8 13.33 -8.15 -7.55
C PRO A 8 14.00 -9.53 -7.60
N ALA A 9 13.56 -10.41 -8.49
CA ALA A 9 14.14 -11.76 -8.66
C ALA A 9 15.67 -11.70 -8.81
N ALA A 10 16.18 -10.67 -9.49
CA ALA A 10 17.61 -10.42 -9.63
C ALA A 10 18.35 -10.18 -8.30
N ALA A 11 17.69 -9.59 -7.31
CA ALA A 11 18.29 -9.36 -5.99
C ALA A 11 18.44 -10.68 -5.19
N PHE A 12 17.55 -11.64 -5.42
CA PHE A 12 17.66 -12.98 -4.85
C PHE A 12 18.73 -13.82 -5.56
N ALA A 13 18.75 -13.76 -6.89
CA ALA A 13 19.67 -14.56 -7.71
C ALA A 13 21.15 -14.22 -7.45
N SER A 14 21.44 -12.98 -7.06
CA SER A 14 22.81 -12.52 -6.77
C SER A 14 23.40 -13.07 -5.47
N GLY A 15 22.57 -13.61 -4.56
CA GLY A 15 23.02 -14.06 -3.22
C GLY A 15 23.54 -12.94 -2.31
N LEU A 16 23.51 -11.67 -2.77
CA LEU A 16 24.06 -10.52 -2.05
C LEU A 16 23.15 -10.03 -0.91
N TYR A 17 21.88 -10.40 -0.95
CA TYR A 17 20.87 -9.95 0.02
C TYR A 17 20.29 -11.11 0.80
N THR A 18 19.97 -10.85 2.06
CA THR A 18 19.07 -11.70 2.85
C THR A 18 17.71 -11.02 2.91
N VAL A 19 16.65 -11.81 2.73
CA VAL A 19 15.26 -11.33 2.76
C VAL A 19 14.48 -12.14 3.77
N ARG A 20 13.61 -11.45 4.55
CA ARG A 20 12.70 -12.09 5.50
C ARG A 20 11.30 -11.45 5.44
N PRO A 21 10.24 -12.21 5.70
CA PRO A 21 8.90 -11.65 5.78
C PRO A 21 8.79 -10.71 6.98
N LEU A 22 8.20 -9.54 6.76
CA LEU A 22 7.82 -8.61 7.82
C LEU A 22 6.40 -8.93 8.30
N GLY A 23 5.50 -9.23 7.36
CA GLY A 23 4.12 -9.61 7.59
C GLY A 23 3.21 -9.21 6.43
N ASP A 24 1.93 -9.44 6.61
CA ASP A 24 0.91 -9.17 5.60
C ASP A 24 0.29 -7.80 5.84
N VAL A 25 0.07 -7.03 4.77
CA VAL A 25 -0.64 -5.76 4.78
C VAL A 25 -1.92 -5.93 3.98
N ARG A 26 -3.06 -5.76 4.65
CA ARG A 26 -4.37 -5.72 4.01
C ARG A 26 -4.62 -4.32 3.46
N PHE A 27 -5.15 -4.27 2.25
CA PHE A 27 -5.60 -3.03 1.62
C PHE A 27 -7.12 -3.01 1.54
N VAL A 28 -7.71 -1.85 1.80
CA VAL A 28 -9.15 -1.59 1.70
C VAL A 28 -9.40 -0.47 0.69
N TYR A 29 -10.43 -0.63 -0.15
CA TYR A 29 -10.81 0.41 -1.09
C TYR A 29 -11.67 1.44 -0.39
N CYS A 30 -11.22 2.69 -0.37
CA CYS A 30 -11.84 3.75 0.42
C CYS A 30 -12.24 4.94 -0.45
N VAL A 31 -13.37 5.54 -0.08
CA VAL A 31 -13.90 6.78 -0.65
C VAL A 31 -14.44 7.67 0.46
N ALA A 32 -14.56 8.99 0.21
CA ALA A 32 -15.32 9.87 1.10
C ALA A 32 -16.82 9.54 1.06
N PRO A 33 -17.59 9.76 2.15
CA PRO A 33 -19.03 9.49 2.16
C PRO A 33 -19.83 10.26 1.10
N HIS A 34 -19.35 11.44 0.73
CA HIS A 34 -19.97 12.29 -0.32
C HIS A 34 -19.45 12.01 -1.73
N HIS A 35 -18.52 11.08 -1.89
CA HIS A 35 -18.01 10.68 -3.21
C HIS A 35 -19.07 9.84 -3.95
N PRO A 36 -19.27 10.00 -5.28
CA PRO A 36 -20.29 9.25 -6.03
C PRO A 36 -20.23 7.73 -5.85
N LEU A 37 -19.02 7.15 -5.72
CA LEU A 37 -18.85 5.72 -5.48
C LEU A 37 -19.36 5.24 -4.12
N ALA A 38 -19.63 6.14 -3.16
CA ALA A 38 -20.05 5.75 -1.81
C ALA A 38 -21.43 5.11 -1.77
N SER A 39 -22.32 5.49 -2.68
CA SER A 39 -23.72 5.04 -2.73
C SER A 39 -24.02 4.02 -3.82
N LEU A 40 -23.04 3.66 -4.65
CA LEU A 40 -23.27 2.71 -5.74
C LEU A 40 -23.39 1.26 -5.19
N PRO A 41 -24.10 0.37 -5.91
CA PRO A 41 -24.14 -1.04 -5.56
C PRO A 41 -22.76 -1.70 -5.54
N GLU A 42 -22.57 -2.67 -4.66
CA GLU A 42 -21.34 -3.49 -4.55
C GLU A 42 -21.54 -4.88 -5.18
N PRO A 43 -20.47 -5.47 -5.69
CA PRO A 43 -19.10 -4.93 -5.79
C PRO A 43 -18.97 -3.87 -6.89
N LEU A 44 -18.06 -2.88 -6.70
CA LEU A 44 -17.76 -1.88 -7.73
C LEU A 44 -16.95 -2.52 -8.86
N GLU A 45 -17.51 -2.44 -10.07
CA GLU A 45 -16.90 -3.00 -11.28
C GLU A 45 -15.83 -2.07 -11.89
N PRO A 46 -14.84 -2.60 -12.62
CA PRO A 46 -13.80 -1.81 -13.28
C PRO A 46 -14.35 -0.70 -14.19
N GLU A 47 -15.45 -0.97 -14.90
CA GLU A 47 -16.13 -0.04 -15.81
C GLU A 47 -16.73 1.15 -15.08
N VAL A 48 -17.07 0.98 -13.81
CA VAL A 48 -17.51 2.06 -12.93
C VAL A 48 -16.28 2.81 -12.41
N LEU A 49 -15.28 2.10 -11.93
CA LEU A 49 -14.07 2.69 -11.32
C LEU A 49 -13.33 3.59 -12.32
N VAL A 50 -13.24 3.20 -13.60
CA VAL A 50 -12.51 3.94 -14.64
C VAL A 50 -13.07 5.36 -14.86
N ARG A 51 -14.33 5.60 -14.53
CA ARG A 51 -15.00 6.92 -14.67
C ARG A 51 -14.68 7.87 -13.51
N HIS A 52 -14.05 7.38 -12.45
CA HIS A 52 -13.75 8.14 -11.25
C HIS A 52 -12.24 8.24 -11.05
N ARG A 53 -11.79 9.41 -10.58
CA ARG A 53 -10.37 9.65 -10.34
C ARG A 53 -9.83 8.74 -9.26
N ALA A 54 -8.70 8.07 -9.56
CA ALA A 54 -7.91 7.37 -8.55
C ALA A 54 -6.89 8.32 -7.92
N ILE A 55 -6.60 8.11 -6.63
CA ILE A 55 -5.46 8.75 -5.96
C ILE A 55 -4.34 7.70 -5.85
N ALA A 56 -3.20 7.99 -6.45
CA ALA A 56 -2.01 7.13 -6.42
C ALA A 56 -0.86 7.80 -5.68
N VAL A 57 -0.03 7.02 -5.00
CA VAL A 57 1.22 7.52 -4.43
C VAL A 57 2.34 7.33 -5.45
N ALA A 58 3.16 8.36 -5.63
CA ALA A 58 4.33 8.30 -6.50
C ALA A 58 5.24 7.14 -6.07
N ASN A 59 5.68 6.35 -7.04
CA ASN A 59 6.63 5.27 -6.76
C ASN A 59 8.00 5.89 -6.43
N SER A 60 8.54 5.59 -5.26
CA SER A 60 9.89 5.99 -4.86
C SER A 60 11.00 5.14 -5.51
N ALA A 61 10.66 4.02 -6.11
CA ALA A 61 11.60 3.12 -6.76
C ALA A 61 11.92 3.60 -8.18
N ARG A 62 13.12 4.13 -8.38
CA ARG A 62 13.57 4.71 -9.67
C ARG A 62 13.74 3.69 -10.80
N HIS A 63 13.86 2.41 -10.50
CA HIS A 63 14.19 1.34 -11.45
C HIS A 63 13.20 0.19 -11.49
N LEU A 64 12.07 0.32 -10.79
CA LEU A 64 10.99 -0.68 -10.85
C LEU A 64 9.81 -0.14 -11.66
N PRO A 65 9.05 -1.02 -12.31
CA PRO A 65 7.83 -0.63 -13.00
C PRO A 65 6.90 0.14 -12.06
N LEU A 66 6.22 1.16 -12.59
CA LEU A 66 5.20 1.88 -11.84
C LEU A 66 4.15 0.87 -11.34
N ARG A 67 4.04 0.74 -10.03
CA ARG A 67 2.96 -0.05 -9.45
C ARG A 67 1.65 0.70 -9.62
N SER A 68 0.83 0.18 -10.47
CA SER A 68 -0.56 0.62 -10.62
C SER A 68 -1.46 -0.09 -9.59
N ALA A 69 -1.06 -0.11 -8.30
CA ALA A 69 -1.77 -0.87 -7.27
C ALA A 69 -3.27 -0.55 -7.26
N GLY A 70 -4.07 -1.43 -7.89
CA GLY A 70 -5.52 -1.29 -7.98
C GLY A 70 -6.02 -0.25 -8.99
N LEU A 71 -5.17 0.34 -9.84
CA LEU A 71 -5.61 1.23 -10.92
C LEU A 71 -6.22 0.42 -12.07
N VAL A 72 -7.28 0.94 -12.66
CA VAL A 72 -7.90 0.42 -13.89
C VAL A 72 -7.23 1.11 -15.07
N SER A 73 -7.01 0.37 -16.15
CA SER A 73 -6.44 0.95 -17.38
C SER A 73 -7.30 2.10 -17.90
N GLY A 74 -6.69 3.25 -18.19
CA GLY A 74 -7.40 4.46 -18.62
C GLY A 74 -8.04 5.29 -17.49
N GLN A 75 -7.94 4.89 -16.24
CA GLN A 75 -8.50 5.62 -15.11
C GLN A 75 -7.78 6.96 -14.90
N PRO A 76 -8.50 8.10 -14.84
CA PRO A 76 -7.91 9.38 -14.45
C PRO A 76 -7.22 9.25 -13.10
N THR A 77 -5.97 9.70 -12.99
CA THR A 77 -5.18 9.51 -11.77
C THR A 77 -4.60 10.82 -11.28
N LEU A 78 -4.78 11.11 -9.99
CA LEU A 78 -4.05 12.14 -9.26
C LEU A 78 -2.91 11.48 -8.48
N THR A 79 -1.68 11.81 -8.83
CA THR A 79 -0.50 11.29 -8.15
C THR A 79 -0.04 12.26 -7.07
N VAL A 80 0.15 11.73 -5.86
CA VAL A 80 0.64 12.47 -4.68
C VAL A 80 1.97 11.89 -4.20
N ALA A 81 2.72 12.63 -3.40
CA ALA A 81 4.05 12.22 -2.97
C ALA A 81 4.01 11.21 -1.81
N THR A 82 3.02 11.28 -0.92
CA THR A 82 2.98 10.46 0.29
C THR A 82 1.61 9.81 0.51
N LEU A 83 1.60 8.79 1.36
CA LEU A 83 0.36 8.09 1.73
C LEU A 83 -0.58 8.97 2.55
N GLU A 84 -0.04 9.84 3.39
CA GLU A 84 -0.81 10.82 4.16
C GLU A 84 -1.54 11.80 3.23
N GLN A 85 -0.87 12.28 2.19
CA GLN A 85 -1.50 13.11 1.16
C GLN A 85 -2.59 12.34 0.43
N LYS A 86 -2.37 11.06 0.11
CA LYS A 86 -3.39 10.21 -0.50
C LYS A 86 -4.63 10.13 0.37
N VAL A 87 -4.47 9.84 1.67
CA VAL A 87 -5.59 9.81 2.63
C VAL A 87 -6.32 11.15 2.67
N ALA A 88 -5.58 12.26 2.77
CA ALA A 88 -6.17 13.61 2.81
C ALA A 88 -6.99 13.91 1.55
N MET A 89 -6.50 13.57 0.35
CA MET A 89 -7.22 13.76 -0.91
C MET A 89 -8.47 12.89 -1.00
N GLN A 90 -8.42 11.64 -0.51
CA GLN A 90 -9.59 10.76 -0.45
C GLN A 90 -10.65 11.28 0.52
N VAL A 91 -10.24 11.73 1.72
CA VAL A 91 -11.15 12.35 2.70
C VAL A 91 -11.81 13.61 2.14
N ALA A 92 -11.07 14.39 1.34
CA ALA A 92 -11.60 15.55 0.65
C ALA A 92 -12.52 15.21 -0.55
N GLY A 93 -12.72 13.93 -0.87
CA GLY A 93 -13.57 13.48 -1.98
C GLY A 93 -12.99 13.71 -3.38
N LEU A 94 -11.69 13.99 -3.49
CA LEU A 94 -11.02 14.28 -4.76
C LEU A 94 -10.75 13.05 -5.61
N GLY A 95 -11.00 11.86 -5.06
CA GLY A 95 -10.87 10.57 -5.73
C GLY A 95 -10.91 9.41 -4.75
N ALA A 96 -10.65 8.22 -5.26
CA ALA A 96 -10.80 6.96 -4.57
C ALA A 96 -9.54 6.08 -4.67
N GLY A 97 -9.47 4.99 -3.95
CA GLY A 97 -8.41 3.99 -4.11
C GLY A 97 -8.11 3.18 -2.86
N TYR A 98 -7.24 2.20 -3.04
CA TYR A 98 -6.82 1.34 -1.96
C TYR A 98 -5.89 2.04 -0.96
N LEU A 99 -6.13 1.83 0.32
CA LEU A 99 -5.28 2.26 1.43
C LEU A 99 -4.88 1.03 2.26
N PRO A 100 -3.67 1.00 2.83
CA PRO A 100 -3.38 0.04 3.90
C PRO A 100 -4.41 0.23 5.03
N GLU A 101 -4.97 -0.87 5.52
CA GLU A 101 -6.04 -0.85 6.53
C GLU A 101 -5.63 -0.04 7.77
N ALA A 102 -4.37 -0.13 8.18
CA ALA A 102 -3.85 0.62 9.33
C ALA A 102 -3.98 2.15 9.15
N PHE A 103 -3.80 2.68 7.93
CA PHE A 103 -3.98 4.10 7.62
C PHE A 103 -5.46 4.47 7.45
N ALA A 104 -6.29 3.56 6.97
CA ALA A 104 -7.72 3.82 6.78
C ALA A 104 -8.50 3.79 8.10
N ARG A 105 -8.09 3.00 9.07
CA ARG A 105 -8.83 2.63 10.28
C ARG A 105 -9.44 3.82 11.03
N THR A 106 -8.64 4.84 11.35
CA THR A 106 -9.11 6.02 12.09
C THR A 106 -10.14 6.82 11.30
N HIS A 107 -9.99 6.89 9.97
CA HIS A 107 -10.90 7.61 9.08
C HIS A 107 -12.20 6.82 8.85
N LEU A 108 -12.13 5.49 8.78
CA LEU A 108 -13.30 4.62 8.73
C LEU A 108 -14.10 4.70 10.03
N ALA A 109 -13.42 4.59 11.18
CA ALA A 109 -14.08 4.68 12.49
C ALA A 109 -14.75 6.03 12.75
N SER A 110 -14.20 7.12 12.21
CA SER A 110 -14.77 8.47 12.32
C SER A 110 -15.77 8.84 11.22
N GLY A 111 -16.07 7.92 10.29
CA GLY A 111 -16.98 8.15 9.16
C GLY A 111 -16.45 9.14 8.11
N ARG A 112 -15.18 9.54 8.15
CA ARG A 112 -14.56 10.40 7.13
C ARG A 112 -14.25 9.66 5.82
N LEU A 113 -14.12 8.35 5.90
CA LEU A 113 -14.05 7.43 4.77
C LEU A 113 -15.06 6.32 4.96
N VAL A 114 -15.49 5.72 3.86
CA VAL A 114 -16.26 4.48 3.80
C VAL A 114 -15.49 3.45 2.98
N GLU A 115 -15.46 2.21 3.47
CA GLU A 115 -14.90 1.07 2.74
C GLU A 115 -15.91 0.62 1.68
N ARG A 116 -15.42 0.30 0.49
CA ARG A 116 -16.21 -0.24 -0.61
C ARG A 116 -15.63 -1.55 -1.11
N GLN A 117 -16.49 -2.49 -1.44
CA GLN A 117 -16.08 -3.73 -2.09
C GLN A 117 -15.90 -3.49 -3.59
N THR A 118 -14.86 -4.07 -4.16
CA THR A 118 -14.61 -4.06 -5.60
C THR A 118 -14.52 -5.50 -6.10
N THR A 119 -14.82 -5.74 -7.38
CA THR A 119 -14.66 -7.07 -8.01
C THR A 119 -13.21 -7.55 -7.93
N ARG A 120 -12.26 -6.64 -8.02
CA ARG A 120 -10.85 -6.95 -7.81
C ARG A 120 -10.57 -6.99 -6.30
N ARG A 121 -10.57 -8.18 -5.73
CA ARG A 121 -10.17 -8.35 -4.32
C ARG A 121 -8.72 -7.89 -4.13
N SER A 122 -8.49 -7.03 -3.15
CA SER A 122 -7.15 -6.79 -2.66
C SER A 122 -6.73 -7.99 -1.82
N GLU A 123 -5.86 -8.83 -2.37
CA GLU A 123 -5.18 -9.82 -1.57
C GLU A 123 -4.23 -9.13 -0.58
N ALA A 124 -4.05 -9.72 0.59
CA ALA A 124 -3.07 -9.23 1.53
C ALA A 124 -1.67 -9.32 0.89
N GLU A 125 -0.96 -8.21 0.85
CA GLU A 125 0.40 -8.17 0.30
C GLU A 125 1.39 -8.56 1.38
N VAL A 126 2.24 -9.56 1.08
CA VAL A 126 3.35 -9.94 1.95
C VAL A 126 4.44 -8.87 1.86
N VAL A 127 4.63 -8.14 2.94
CA VAL A 127 5.73 -7.17 3.06
C VAL A 127 6.97 -7.88 3.57
N GLN A 128 8.10 -7.61 2.94
CA GLN A 128 9.39 -8.20 3.25
C GLN A 128 10.40 -7.13 3.62
N TYR A 129 11.40 -7.50 4.41
CA TYR A 129 12.56 -6.66 4.63
C TYR A 129 13.84 -7.36 4.15
N ALA A 130 14.74 -6.56 3.58
CA ALA A 130 15.97 -7.06 2.99
C ALA A 130 17.18 -6.26 3.45
N TRP A 131 18.34 -6.93 3.51
CA TRP A 131 19.61 -6.29 3.81
C TRP A 131 20.76 -6.98 3.08
N ARG A 132 21.84 -6.25 2.84
CA ARG A 132 23.06 -6.81 2.25
C ARG A 132 23.75 -7.75 3.23
N ARG A 133 24.08 -8.98 2.81
CA ARG A 133 24.80 -9.97 3.63
C ARG A 133 26.15 -9.47 4.12
N ALA A 134 26.88 -8.74 3.28
CA ALA A 134 28.20 -8.23 3.60
C ALA A 134 28.18 -7.02 4.54
N ALA A 135 27.04 -6.35 4.70
CA ALA A 135 26.93 -5.18 5.56
C ALA A 135 26.98 -5.62 7.04
N ARG A 136 27.93 -5.08 7.78
CA ARG A 136 28.13 -5.36 9.20
C ARG A 136 28.24 -4.04 9.95
N GLY A 137 27.15 -3.61 10.55
CA GLY A 137 27.12 -2.38 11.34
C GLY A 137 26.25 -2.54 12.59
N LYS A 138 26.63 -1.86 13.68
CA LYS A 138 25.90 -1.92 14.96
C LYS A 138 24.41 -1.53 14.79
N ALA A 139 24.11 -0.50 14.00
CA ALA A 139 22.76 -0.08 13.70
C ALA A 139 21.96 -1.14 12.96
N GLN A 140 22.58 -1.82 11.98
CA GLN A 140 21.93 -2.91 11.27
C GLN A 140 21.64 -4.10 12.21
N ALA A 141 22.61 -4.51 13.02
CA ALA A 141 22.44 -5.59 13.98
C ALA A 141 21.31 -5.29 14.97
N TRP A 142 21.26 -4.04 15.46
CA TRP A 142 20.20 -3.58 16.35
C TRP A 142 18.81 -3.66 15.69
N TRP A 143 18.67 -3.16 14.44
CA TRP A 143 17.41 -3.25 13.71
C TRP A 143 16.99 -4.69 13.44
N LEU A 144 17.92 -5.56 13.04
CA LEU A 144 17.61 -6.97 12.80
C LEU A 144 17.13 -7.67 14.07
N SER A 145 17.79 -7.43 15.21
CA SER A 145 17.33 -7.99 16.50
C SER A 145 15.92 -7.50 16.88
N ARG A 146 15.58 -6.24 16.59
CA ARG A 146 14.22 -5.69 16.80
C ARG A 146 13.19 -6.31 15.87
N LEU A 147 13.53 -6.50 14.60
CA LEU A 147 12.64 -7.11 13.61
C LEU A 147 12.41 -8.62 13.85
N GLU A 148 13.24 -9.29 14.63
CA GLU A 148 13.00 -10.65 15.07
C GLU A 148 11.86 -10.75 16.10
N VAL A 149 11.59 -9.68 16.84
CA VAL A 149 10.52 -9.63 17.83
C VAL A 149 9.16 -9.46 17.15
N ALA A 150 8.27 -10.44 17.29
CA ALA A 150 6.95 -10.44 16.66
C ALA A 150 6.10 -9.21 17.01
N ARG A 151 6.23 -8.66 18.24
CA ARG A 151 5.53 -7.45 18.68
C ARG A 151 5.95 -6.23 17.86
N VAL A 152 7.25 -6.07 17.60
CA VAL A 152 7.77 -4.94 16.81
C VAL A 152 7.29 -5.05 15.36
N ARG A 153 7.33 -6.24 14.78
CA ARG A 153 6.81 -6.47 13.43
C ARG A 153 5.33 -6.10 13.30
N ARG A 154 4.53 -6.37 14.32
CA ARG A 154 3.09 -5.99 14.32
C ARG A 154 2.86 -4.49 14.37
N GLN A 155 3.77 -3.70 14.93
CA GLN A 155 3.67 -2.23 14.98
C GLN A 155 4.06 -1.55 13.67
N LEU A 156 4.75 -2.27 12.79
CA LEU A 156 5.25 -1.76 11.50
C LEU A 156 4.35 -2.15 10.29
N ARG A 157 3.21 -2.76 10.59
CA ARG A 157 2.21 -3.18 9.57
C ARG A 157 1.12 -2.14 9.36
#